data_52474cdfaf97591810d08893704ef72b
#
_entry.id   52474cdfaf97591810d08893704ef72b
#
_cell.length_a   1.000
_cell.length_b   1.000
_cell.length_c   1.000
_cell.angle_alpha   90.00
_cell.angle_beta   90.00
_cell.angle_gamma   90.00
#
_symmetry.space_group_name_H-M   'P 1'
#
loop_
_entity.id
_entity.type
_entity.pdbx_description
1 polymer ?
#
loop_
_entity_poly.entity_id
_entity_poly.type
_entity_poly.pdbx_seq_one_letter_code
_entity_poly.pdbx_strand_id
1 'polypeptide(L)'
;MEHNPFAPQFDDLPQSLAVFPLSSAFLLPSGYLPLNIFEPRYLQMVEDALADNRLIGMIQPQPQPHQQDQEKPALVKTGCAGKIVEFSETTDGRYLVNLCGIYRFDVAEELSVPKAYRVVKPDWTPYKGDVSAHRCLDLDREKLKALLHNYFDQHGIDCD
;
A
#
# COMPACT_ATOMS: atom_id res chain seq x y z
N MET A 1 14.86 -17.31 0.60
CA MET A 1 14.27 -15.97 0.77
C MET A 1 13.87 -15.82 2.22
N GLU A 2 14.43 -14.83 2.85
CA GLU A 2 14.33 -14.64 4.29
C GLU A 2 12.89 -14.26 4.68
N HIS A 3 12.37 -15.01 5.63
CA HIS A 3 11.20 -14.60 6.39
C HIS A 3 11.50 -13.23 6.97
N ASN A 4 10.72 -12.20 6.60
CA ASN A 4 10.89 -10.86 7.18
C ASN A 4 10.56 -10.96 8.68
N PRO A 5 11.57 -10.97 9.58
CA PRO A 5 11.37 -11.18 11.01
C PRO A 5 10.56 -10.03 11.65
N PHE A 6 10.38 -8.93 10.91
CA PHE A 6 9.64 -7.75 11.34
C PHE A 6 8.20 -7.68 10.81
N ALA A 7 7.77 -8.66 9.98
CA ALA A 7 6.38 -8.73 9.57
C ALA A 7 5.51 -9.16 10.78
N PRO A 8 4.42 -8.43 11.08
CA PRO A 8 3.51 -8.86 12.14
C PRO A 8 2.89 -10.22 11.77
N GLN A 9 2.60 -11.02 12.78
CA GLN A 9 1.79 -12.23 12.60
C GLN A 9 0.38 -11.83 12.21
N PHE A 10 -0.35 -12.70 11.52
CA PHE A 10 -1.72 -12.40 11.10
C PHE A 10 -2.63 -12.01 12.28
N ASP A 11 -2.47 -12.68 13.42
CA ASP A 11 -3.28 -12.46 14.62
C ASP A 11 -2.89 -11.15 15.36
N ASP A 12 -1.72 -10.56 15.05
CA ASP A 12 -1.25 -9.30 15.62
C ASP A 12 -1.60 -8.08 14.72
N LEU A 13 -2.33 -8.30 13.63
CA LEU A 13 -2.73 -7.22 12.74
C LEU A 13 -3.75 -6.28 13.42
N PRO A 14 -3.62 -4.95 13.20
CA PRO A 14 -4.44 -3.97 13.89
C PRO A 14 -5.90 -4.01 13.43
N GLN A 15 -6.81 -3.65 14.33
CA GLN A 15 -8.24 -3.50 14.03
C GLN A 15 -8.59 -2.16 13.39
N SER A 16 -7.67 -1.20 13.42
CA SER A 16 -7.77 0.09 12.74
C SER A 16 -6.46 0.41 12.04
N LEU A 17 -6.54 0.98 10.84
CA LEU A 17 -5.38 1.26 10.01
C LEU A 17 -5.49 2.66 9.43
N ALA A 18 -4.45 3.48 9.64
CA ALA A 18 -4.29 4.74 8.93
C ALA A 18 -4.08 4.46 7.45
N VAL A 19 -4.78 5.18 6.57
CA VAL A 19 -4.67 4.96 5.13
C VAL A 19 -4.20 6.19 4.40
N PHE A 20 -3.35 5.96 3.42
CA PHE A 20 -2.83 6.96 2.49
C PHE A 20 -3.44 6.74 1.10
N PRO A 21 -4.47 7.53 0.73
CA PRO A 21 -5.04 7.48 -0.61
C PRO A 21 -4.07 8.09 -1.63
N LEU A 22 -3.59 7.29 -2.58
CA LEU A 22 -2.67 7.74 -3.61
C LEU A 22 -3.00 7.06 -4.94
N SER A 23 -3.36 7.85 -5.96
CA SER A 23 -3.82 7.34 -7.26
C SER A 23 -2.70 6.77 -8.15
N SER A 24 -1.47 7.22 -7.93
CA SER A 24 -0.33 6.91 -8.81
C SER A 24 0.61 5.84 -8.29
N ALA A 25 0.32 5.23 -7.14
CA ALA A 25 1.20 4.24 -6.52
C ALA A 25 0.45 2.98 -6.09
N PHE A 26 1.10 1.85 -6.26
CA PHE A 26 0.64 0.55 -5.80
C PHE A 26 1.66 -0.04 -4.83
N LEU A 27 1.16 -0.66 -3.77
CA LEU A 27 1.95 -1.50 -2.89
C LEU A 27 1.40 -2.92 -2.96
N LEU A 28 2.27 -3.88 -3.12
CA LEU A 28 1.96 -5.31 -3.09
C LEU A 28 2.70 -5.99 -1.94
N PRO A 29 2.20 -7.11 -1.41
CA PRO A 29 2.94 -7.89 -0.42
C PRO A 29 4.36 -8.19 -0.89
N SER A 30 5.34 -7.99 -0.01
CA SER A 30 6.80 -8.08 -0.27
C SER A 30 7.36 -7.03 -1.23
N GLY A 31 6.55 -6.12 -1.75
CA GLY A 31 7.01 -4.98 -2.56
C GLY A 31 7.51 -3.83 -1.69
N TYR A 32 8.35 -2.97 -2.27
CA TYR A 32 8.84 -1.75 -1.63
C TYR A 32 8.29 -0.53 -2.32
N LEU A 33 7.90 0.48 -1.54
CA LEU A 33 7.37 1.74 -2.05
C LEU A 33 8.05 2.92 -1.33
N PRO A 34 8.97 3.63 -2.01
CA PRO A 34 9.52 4.86 -1.49
C PRO A 34 8.51 6.00 -1.62
N LEU A 35 8.33 6.75 -0.55
CA LEU A 35 7.42 7.90 -0.48
C LEU A 35 8.18 9.15 -0.02
N ASN A 36 7.84 10.29 -0.62
CA ASN A 36 8.26 11.61 -0.18
C ASN A 36 7.02 12.36 0.33
N ILE A 37 6.92 12.51 1.65
CA ILE A 37 5.75 13.02 2.34
C ILE A 37 5.99 14.44 2.81
N PHE A 38 5.10 15.36 2.45
CA PHE A 38 5.21 16.80 2.75
C PHE A 38 3.88 17.43 3.19
N GLU A 39 2.74 16.78 2.95
CA GLU A 39 1.46 17.31 3.41
C GLU A 39 1.33 17.14 4.94
N PRO A 40 0.95 18.19 5.71
CA PRO A 40 0.90 18.13 7.17
C PRO A 40 0.08 16.96 7.73
N ARG A 41 -1.05 16.64 7.10
CA ARG A 41 -1.90 15.51 7.51
C ARG A 41 -1.19 14.16 7.40
N TYR A 42 -0.33 13.99 6.41
CA TYR A 42 0.41 12.75 6.21
C TYR A 42 1.73 12.71 6.99
N LEU A 43 2.33 13.87 7.29
CA LEU A 43 3.43 13.95 8.27
C LEU A 43 2.94 13.44 9.62
N GLN A 44 1.78 13.94 10.11
CA GLN A 44 1.16 13.46 11.34
C GLN A 44 0.85 11.95 11.29
N MET A 45 0.33 11.44 10.16
CA MET A 45 0.07 10.01 9.98
C MET A 45 1.33 9.16 10.15
N VAL A 46 2.46 9.60 9.59
CA VAL A 46 3.75 8.91 9.71
C VAL A 46 4.24 8.94 11.16
N GLU A 47 4.18 10.09 11.83
CA GLU A 47 4.55 10.22 13.25
C GLU A 47 3.74 9.27 14.13
N ASP A 48 2.41 9.27 13.96
CA ASP A 48 1.52 8.38 14.69
C ASP A 48 1.83 6.90 14.39
N ALA A 49 2.09 6.55 13.13
CA ALA A 49 2.45 5.19 12.75
C ALA A 49 3.81 4.77 13.35
N LEU A 50 4.81 5.65 13.35
CA LEU A 50 6.12 5.37 13.96
C LEU A 50 6.03 5.17 15.48
N ALA A 51 5.11 5.86 16.15
CA ALA A 51 4.88 5.74 17.59
C ALA A 51 4.11 4.46 17.97
N ASP A 52 3.46 3.80 17.02
CA ASP A 52 2.65 2.59 17.25
C ASP A 52 3.28 1.36 16.54
N ASN A 53 2.60 0.81 15.57
CA ASN A 53 2.93 -0.46 14.91
C ASN A 53 3.72 -0.29 13.60
N ARG A 54 3.96 0.94 13.16
CA ARG A 54 4.63 1.33 11.91
C ARG A 54 3.89 0.91 10.64
N LEU A 55 2.56 0.75 10.70
CA LEU A 55 1.76 0.32 9.57
C LEU A 55 0.99 1.49 8.95
N ILE A 56 1.03 1.56 7.63
CA ILE A 56 0.23 2.49 6.81
C ILE A 56 -0.40 1.70 5.68
N GLY A 57 -1.73 1.87 5.50
CA GLY A 57 -2.45 1.27 4.38
C GLY A 57 -2.33 2.13 3.12
N MET A 58 -1.70 1.60 2.09
CA MET A 58 -1.75 2.20 0.76
C MET A 58 -3.02 1.78 0.05
N ILE A 59 -3.78 2.75 -0.43
CA ILE A 59 -5.07 2.50 -1.08
C ILE A 59 -5.30 3.52 -2.19
N GLN A 60 -6.07 3.16 -3.21
CA GLN A 60 -6.40 4.11 -4.26
C GLN A 60 -7.74 4.78 -4.02
N PRO A 61 -7.89 6.07 -4.37
CA PRO A 61 -9.19 6.68 -4.52
C PRO A 61 -9.90 6.07 -5.74
N GLN A 62 -11.23 5.96 -5.67
CA GLN A 62 -12.01 5.55 -6.84
C GLN A 62 -11.89 6.60 -7.95
N PRO A 63 -11.69 6.19 -9.21
CA PRO A 63 -11.73 7.10 -10.34
C PRO A 63 -13.13 7.76 -10.43
N GLN A 64 -13.17 9.08 -10.41
CA GLN A 64 -14.42 9.82 -10.58
C GLN A 64 -14.39 10.61 -11.89
N PRO A 65 -15.28 10.31 -12.85
CA PRO A 65 -15.23 10.93 -14.17
C PRO A 65 -15.59 12.43 -14.18
N HIS A 66 -16.23 12.99 -13.15
CA HIS A 66 -16.83 14.33 -13.23
C HIS A 66 -16.85 15.18 -11.94
N GLN A 67 -16.08 14.86 -10.90
CA GLN A 67 -16.05 15.70 -9.69
C GLN A 67 -14.61 16.02 -9.26
N GLN A 68 -14.13 17.16 -9.71
CA GLN A 68 -12.80 17.70 -9.34
C GLN A 68 -12.74 18.29 -7.92
N ASP A 69 -13.87 18.37 -7.19
CA ASP A 69 -13.99 19.15 -5.95
C ASP A 69 -14.40 18.35 -4.70
N GLN A 70 -14.28 17.02 -4.67
CA GLN A 70 -14.52 16.31 -3.42
C GLN A 70 -13.23 16.19 -2.61
N GLU A 71 -13.18 16.90 -1.48
CA GLU A 71 -12.10 16.81 -0.49
C GLU A 71 -11.82 15.37 -0.01
N LYS A 72 -12.77 14.46 -0.15
CA LYS A 72 -12.68 13.05 0.24
C LYS A 72 -13.27 12.13 -0.83
N PRO A 73 -12.50 11.75 -1.85
CA PRO A 73 -12.96 10.77 -2.83
C PRO A 73 -13.21 9.41 -2.14
N ALA A 74 -14.19 8.65 -2.65
CA ALA A 74 -14.42 7.29 -2.19
C ALA A 74 -13.15 6.43 -2.39
N LEU A 75 -12.92 5.48 -1.50
CA LEU A 75 -11.80 4.55 -1.61
C LEU A 75 -12.19 3.34 -2.45
N VAL A 76 -11.22 2.75 -3.15
CA VAL A 76 -11.39 1.40 -3.67
C VAL A 76 -11.52 0.42 -2.49
N LYS A 77 -12.08 -0.76 -2.75
CA LYS A 77 -12.34 -1.74 -1.69
C LYS A 77 -11.04 -2.28 -1.08
N THR A 78 -10.05 -2.56 -1.91
CA THR A 78 -8.85 -3.29 -1.51
C THR A 78 -7.61 -2.40 -1.52
N GLY A 79 -6.84 -2.44 -0.45
CA GLY A 79 -5.53 -1.81 -0.31
C GLY A 79 -4.47 -2.81 0.15
N CYS A 80 -3.25 -2.31 0.37
CA CYS A 80 -2.15 -3.08 0.95
C CYS A 80 -1.52 -2.32 2.11
N ALA A 81 -1.39 -2.98 3.26
CA ALA A 81 -0.67 -2.44 4.39
C ALA A 81 0.83 -2.56 4.18
N GLY A 82 1.53 -1.46 4.35
CA GLY A 82 2.97 -1.37 4.33
C GLY A 82 3.53 -1.06 5.70
N LYS A 83 4.63 -1.72 6.05
CA LYS A 83 5.42 -1.41 7.24
C LYS A 83 6.50 -0.41 6.89
N ILE A 84 6.64 0.64 7.70
CA ILE A 84 7.76 1.59 7.58
C ILE A 84 9.04 0.85 7.95
N VAL A 85 9.91 0.63 6.96
CA VAL A 85 11.21 -0.06 7.13
C VAL A 85 12.37 0.92 7.12
N GLU A 86 12.20 2.08 6.49
CA GLU A 86 13.16 3.18 6.49
C GLU A 86 12.44 4.50 6.69
N PHE A 87 13.07 5.39 7.44
CA PHE A 87 12.58 6.74 7.70
C PHE A 87 13.74 7.71 7.80
N SER A 88 13.60 8.86 7.14
CA SER A 88 14.48 10.00 7.35
C SER A 88 13.71 11.31 7.17
N GLU A 89 14.13 12.32 7.91
CA GLU A 89 13.63 13.68 7.80
C GLU A 89 14.62 14.50 6.97
N THR A 90 14.10 15.28 6.03
CA THR A 90 14.92 16.20 5.22
C THR A 90 15.01 17.56 5.90
N THR A 91 16.00 18.36 5.52
CA THR A 91 16.24 19.70 6.10
C THR A 91 15.10 20.69 5.84
N ASP A 92 14.23 20.43 4.86
CA ASP A 92 13.04 21.20 4.53
C ASP A 92 11.75 20.66 5.19
N GLY A 93 11.87 19.71 6.13
CA GLY A 93 10.74 19.21 6.92
C GLY A 93 9.87 18.18 6.21
N ARG A 94 10.35 17.53 5.14
CA ARG A 94 9.68 16.40 4.49
C ARG A 94 10.14 15.09 5.10
N TYR A 95 9.32 14.06 4.97
CA TYR A 95 9.66 12.70 5.39
C TYR A 95 9.89 11.81 4.17
N LEU A 96 11.07 11.20 4.11
CA LEU A 96 11.35 10.11 3.18
C LEU A 96 11.09 8.80 3.91
N VAL A 97 10.12 8.05 3.41
CA VAL A 97 9.64 6.80 4.02
C VAL A 97 9.73 5.69 3.00
N ASN A 98 10.27 4.55 3.38
CA ASN A 98 10.19 3.35 2.55
C ASN A 98 9.25 2.35 3.22
N LEU A 99 8.19 1.97 2.50
CA LEU A 99 7.22 0.97 2.94
C LEU A 99 7.56 -0.39 2.35
N CYS A 100 7.53 -1.43 3.19
CA CYS A 100 7.51 -2.82 2.76
C CYS A 100 6.09 -3.37 2.87
N GLY A 101 5.48 -3.80 1.77
CA GLY A 101 4.14 -4.37 1.77
C GLY A 101 4.08 -5.67 2.54
N ILE A 102 3.05 -5.83 3.36
CA ILE A 102 2.88 -7.03 4.19
C ILE A 102 1.60 -7.80 3.86
N TYR A 103 0.43 -7.21 4.05
CA TYR A 103 -0.86 -7.85 3.80
C TYR A 103 -1.76 -6.93 3.00
N ARG A 104 -2.53 -7.48 2.07
CA ARG A 104 -3.71 -6.80 1.52
C ARG A 104 -4.80 -6.75 2.59
N PHE A 105 -5.71 -5.81 2.43
CA PHE A 105 -6.91 -5.69 3.25
C PHE A 105 -8.06 -5.17 2.42
N ASP A 106 -9.28 -5.53 2.81
CA ASP A 106 -10.48 -4.87 2.33
C ASP A 106 -10.92 -3.81 3.35
N VAL A 107 -11.44 -2.69 2.86
CA VAL A 107 -12.05 -1.67 3.71
C VAL A 107 -13.42 -2.17 4.15
N ALA A 108 -13.55 -2.58 5.41
CA ALA A 108 -14.84 -2.94 5.98
C ALA A 108 -15.66 -1.70 6.33
N GLU A 109 -15.00 -0.67 6.90
CA GLU A 109 -15.64 0.58 7.33
C GLU A 109 -14.59 1.69 7.39
N GLU A 110 -14.98 2.92 7.03
CA GLU A 110 -14.17 4.12 7.30
C GLU A 110 -14.55 4.70 8.66
N LEU A 111 -13.56 4.84 9.53
CA LEU A 111 -13.77 5.28 10.91
C LEU A 111 -13.76 6.81 11.00
N SER A 112 -14.74 7.37 11.72
CA SER A 112 -14.76 8.80 12.06
C SER A 112 -13.89 9.03 13.30
N VAL A 113 -12.67 9.50 13.10
CA VAL A 113 -11.71 9.79 14.17
C VAL A 113 -11.24 11.23 14.10
N PRO A 114 -10.84 11.86 15.23
CA PRO A 114 -10.34 13.24 15.25
C PRO A 114 -8.88 13.32 14.75
N LYS A 115 -8.62 12.83 13.55
CA LYS A 115 -7.33 12.85 12.86
C LYS A 115 -7.45 13.59 11.53
N ALA A 116 -6.37 14.25 11.10
CA ALA A 116 -6.34 14.96 9.82
C ALA A 116 -6.25 13.99 8.60
N TYR A 117 -5.93 12.74 8.84
CA TYR A 117 -5.86 11.67 7.84
C TYR A 117 -6.97 10.63 8.04
N ARG A 118 -7.18 9.79 7.05
CA ARG A 118 -8.24 8.77 7.06
C ARG A 118 -7.81 7.52 7.80
N VAL A 119 -8.75 6.92 8.52
CA VAL A 119 -8.55 5.66 9.24
C VAL A 119 -9.68 4.71 8.85
N VAL A 120 -9.36 3.45 8.61
CA VAL A 120 -10.33 2.42 8.24
C VAL A 120 -10.27 1.26 9.22
N LYS A 121 -11.37 0.51 9.29
CA LYS A 121 -11.42 -0.83 9.86
C LYS A 121 -11.09 -1.82 8.75
N PRO A 122 -9.93 -2.48 8.79
CA PRO A 122 -9.53 -3.42 7.75
C PRO A 122 -10.16 -4.79 7.97
N ASP A 123 -10.53 -5.47 6.89
CA ASP A 123 -10.78 -6.92 6.88
C ASP A 123 -9.57 -7.62 6.24
N TRP A 124 -8.82 -8.32 7.06
CA TRP A 124 -7.63 -9.08 6.67
C TRP A 124 -7.93 -10.50 6.19
N THR A 125 -9.13 -11.00 6.51
CA THR A 125 -9.51 -12.41 6.36
C THR A 125 -9.30 -12.96 4.94
N PRO A 126 -9.65 -12.22 3.86
CA PRO A 126 -9.48 -12.72 2.51
C PRO A 126 -8.01 -12.93 2.10
N TYR A 127 -7.08 -12.29 2.83
CA TYR A 127 -5.67 -12.20 2.46
C TYR A 127 -4.71 -12.90 3.41
N LYS A 128 -5.22 -13.80 4.26
CA LYS A 128 -4.43 -14.57 5.22
C LYS A 128 -3.25 -15.33 4.59
N GLY A 129 -3.36 -15.64 3.30
CA GLY A 129 -2.32 -16.33 2.53
C GLY A 129 -1.20 -15.45 1.99
N ASP A 130 -1.26 -14.12 2.14
CA ASP A 130 -0.29 -13.20 1.50
C ASP A 130 1.14 -13.38 2.04
N VAL A 131 1.31 -13.73 3.30
CA VAL A 131 2.63 -13.98 3.92
C VAL A 131 3.06 -15.44 3.83
N SER A 132 2.12 -16.36 3.63
CA SER A 132 2.44 -17.79 3.43
C SER A 132 3.06 -18.08 2.06
N ALA A 133 3.43 -17.08 1.32
CA ALA A 133 3.64 -17.10 -0.09
C ALA A 133 5.02 -17.62 -0.50
N HIS A 134 5.21 -18.90 -0.48
CA HIS A 134 6.00 -19.57 -1.52
C HIS A 134 5.11 -20.53 -2.32
N ARG A 135 3.96 -20.07 -2.80
CA ARG A 135 3.38 -20.73 -3.96
C ARG A 135 4.29 -20.40 -5.15
N CYS A 136 5.23 -21.29 -5.44
CA CYS A 136 5.76 -21.37 -6.78
C CYS A 136 4.56 -21.52 -7.69
N LEU A 137 4.17 -20.45 -8.36
CA LEU A 137 3.25 -20.55 -9.46
C LEU A 137 3.98 -21.41 -10.49
N ASP A 138 3.39 -22.53 -10.83
CA ASP A 138 3.79 -23.32 -12.00
C ASP A 138 3.40 -22.50 -13.23
N LEU A 139 4.22 -21.50 -13.51
CA LEU A 139 4.00 -20.53 -14.57
C LEU A 139 4.91 -20.90 -15.74
N ASP A 140 4.32 -21.15 -16.87
CA ASP A 140 5.06 -21.25 -18.13
C ASP A 140 5.66 -19.86 -18.46
N ARG A 141 6.91 -19.70 -18.05
CA ARG A 141 7.62 -18.42 -18.20
C ARG A 141 7.84 -18.05 -19.67
N GLU A 142 8.03 -19.02 -20.53
CA GLU A 142 8.21 -18.78 -21.97
C GLU A 142 6.92 -18.27 -22.60
N LYS A 143 5.79 -18.87 -22.25
CA LYS A 143 4.47 -18.39 -22.68
C LYS A 143 4.16 -17.00 -22.16
N LEU A 144 4.45 -16.71 -20.88
CA LEU A 144 4.26 -15.38 -20.31
C LEU A 144 5.13 -14.34 -21.04
N LYS A 145 6.41 -14.67 -21.30
CA LYS A 145 7.33 -13.79 -21.99
C LYS A 145 6.86 -13.49 -23.43
N ALA A 146 6.39 -14.51 -24.15
CA ALA A 146 5.83 -14.34 -25.50
C ALA A 146 4.58 -13.43 -25.49
N LEU A 147 3.69 -13.60 -24.50
CA LEU A 147 2.49 -12.77 -24.35
C LEU A 147 2.84 -11.32 -24.01
N LEU A 148 3.84 -11.09 -23.16
CA LEU A 148 4.31 -9.75 -22.81
C LEU A 148 4.96 -9.06 -24.02
N HIS A 149 5.81 -9.73 -24.80
CA HIS A 149 6.38 -9.18 -26.01
C HIS A 149 5.29 -8.77 -27.01
N ASN A 150 4.30 -9.63 -27.26
CA ASN A 150 3.18 -9.31 -28.13
C ASN A 150 2.39 -8.08 -27.63
N TYR A 151 2.18 -7.96 -26.32
CA TYR A 151 1.50 -6.82 -25.73
C TYR A 151 2.29 -5.53 -25.92
N PHE A 152 3.60 -5.56 -25.66
CA PHE A 152 4.47 -4.41 -25.80
C PHE A 152 4.59 -3.94 -27.25
N ASP A 153 4.75 -4.88 -28.19
CA ASP A 153 4.77 -4.61 -29.63
C ASP A 153 3.46 -3.94 -30.11
N GLN A 154 2.30 -4.42 -29.64
CA GLN A 154 1.00 -3.85 -29.99
C GLN A 154 0.78 -2.44 -29.42
N HIS A 155 1.41 -2.13 -28.30
CA HIS A 155 1.28 -0.83 -27.62
C HIS A 155 2.48 0.11 -27.85
N GLY A 156 3.45 -0.28 -28.68
CA GLY A 156 4.63 0.55 -28.97
C GLY A 156 5.50 0.85 -27.74
N ILE A 157 5.50 -0.10 -26.77
CA ILE A 157 6.32 0.00 -25.57
C ILE A 157 7.64 -0.70 -25.85
N ASP A 158 8.71 0.08 -25.90
CA ASP A 158 10.07 -0.43 -26.05
C ASP A 158 10.59 -0.93 -24.71
N CYS A 159 11.03 -2.19 -24.68
CA CYS A 159 11.60 -2.82 -23.48
C CYS A 159 13.01 -3.33 -23.84
N ASP A 160 14.01 -2.56 -23.48
CA ASP A 160 15.41 -3.00 -23.45
C ASP A 160 15.69 -3.97 -22.29
#